data_a4ca5e57d3b5b53589cdd972a228aaeb
#
_entry.id   a4ca5e57d3b5b53589cdd972a228aaeb
#
_cell.length_a   1.000
_cell.length_b   1.000
_cell.length_c   1.000
_cell.angle_alpha   90.00
_cell.angle_beta   90.00
_cell.angle_gamma   90.00
#
_symmetry.space_group_name_H-M   'P 1'
#
loop_
_entity.id
_entity.type
_entity.pdbx_description
1 polymer ?
#
loop_
_entity_poly.entity_id
_entity_poly.type
_entity_poly.pdbx_seq_one_letter_code
_entity_poly.pdbx_strand_id
1 'polypeptide(L)'
;MKTGEWMMEARADARAEMQARLDPLIAERAPWFFSGRWHHGLARQVMMRLLRYPETIRLAAEFRDLPTQEILRRMIALVVRDVQVAGMENIPATGPALIVSNHPTGIADGLVLHALISQIRDDLFIYANHDMVRVLPQTQDLIAPVEWRLEKRSHAKTKATMDYTRTALESGRIGLIFPSGRLAKRRGLTLHERPWMASAVMIARKFDAPVIPLQIRARNSVTFYVLDAIHASLRDVTLFNEVLNKASQPYRVTVGQPIAPADLPRSSEDAINVLRDAVLALPEPPRDAPRLAQSHGRTRLVKGARKTA
;
A
#
# COMPACT_ATOMS: atom_id res chain seq x y z
N MET A 1 35.40 -20.12 -13.72
CA MET A 1 34.52 -21.07 -13.02
C MET A 1 34.18 -20.61 -11.60
N LYS A 2 35.12 -20.24 -10.75
CA LYS A 2 34.83 -19.85 -9.32
C LYS A 2 33.87 -18.67 -9.10
N THR A 3 33.83 -17.69 -10.00
CA THR A 3 32.98 -16.49 -9.85
C THR A 3 31.46 -16.80 -10.02
N GLY A 4 31.13 -17.76 -10.89
CA GLY A 4 29.76 -18.18 -11.13
C GLY A 4 29.17 -19.00 -9.97
N GLU A 5 29.94 -19.88 -9.38
CA GLU A 5 29.54 -20.69 -8.23
C GLU A 5 29.28 -19.82 -6.99
N TRP A 6 30.18 -18.88 -6.70
CA TRP A 6 30.00 -17.92 -5.60
C TRP A 6 28.76 -17.06 -5.78
N MET A 7 28.46 -16.58 -6.98
CA MET A 7 27.24 -15.81 -7.26
C MET A 7 25.96 -16.65 -7.09
N MET A 8 26.00 -17.93 -7.43
CA MET A 8 24.86 -18.84 -7.25
C MET A 8 24.61 -19.12 -5.76
N GLU A 9 25.66 -19.33 -5.00
CA GLU A 9 25.61 -19.56 -3.55
C GLU A 9 25.07 -18.32 -2.81
N ALA A 10 25.61 -17.14 -3.08
CA ALA A 10 25.12 -15.88 -2.51
C ALA A 10 23.62 -15.60 -2.83
N ARG A 11 23.15 -15.98 -4.02
CA ARG A 11 21.73 -15.88 -4.37
C ARG A 11 20.86 -16.90 -3.65
N ALA A 12 21.38 -18.11 -3.41
CA ALA A 12 20.68 -19.14 -2.65
C ALA A 12 20.52 -18.71 -1.18
N ASP A 13 21.60 -18.20 -0.58
CA ASP A 13 21.59 -17.68 0.80
C ASP A 13 20.61 -16.51 0.98
N ALA A 14 20.62 -15.56 0.05
CA ALA A 14 19.68 -14.45 0.08
C ALA A 14 18.21 -14.91 0.00
N ARG A 15 17.91 -15.92 -0.82
CA ARG A 15 16.57 -16.51 -0.90
C ARG A 15 16.18 -17.22 0.39
N ALA A 16 17.08 -18.00 0.97
CA ALA A 16 16.84 -18.71 2.24
C ALA A 16 16.56 -17.72 3.39
N GLU A 17 17.33 -16.63 3.45
CA GLU A 17 17.12 -15.57 4.43
C GLU A 17 15.74 -14.91 4.27
N MET A 18 15.39 -14.51 3.03
CA MET A 18 14.08 -13.88 2.79
C MET A 18 12.92 -14.84 3.02
N GLN A 19 13.10 -16.12 2.73
CA GLN A 19 12.13 -17.16 3.07
C GLN A 19 11.96 -17.26 4.60
N ALA A 20 13.03 -17.26 5.37
CA ALA A 20 12.98 -17.28 6.83
C ALA A 20 12.27 -16.04 7.42
N ARG A 21 12.31 -14.87 6.74
CA ARG A 21 11.57 -13.67 7.16
C ARG A 21 10.09 -13.71 6.76
N LEU A 22 9.76 -14.27 5.60
CA LEU A 22 8.40 -14.26 5.03
C LEU A 22 7.53 -15.42 5.53
N ASP A 23 8.07 -16.63 5.65
CA ASP A 23 7.31 -17.81 6.05
C ASP A 23 6.58 -17.66 7.39
N PRO A 24 7.17 -17.09 8.46
CA PRO A 24 6.45 -16.83 9.69
C PRO A 24 5.26 -15.89 9.53
N LEU A 25 5.38 -14.87 8.66
CA LEU A 25 4.30 -13.92 8.38
C LEU A 25 3.15 -14.55 7.60
N ILE A 26 3.46 -15.48 6.70
CA ILE A 26 2.46 -16.28 5.99
C ILE A 26 1.80 -17.27 6.95
N ALA A 27 2.58 -17.95 7.80
CA ALA A 27 2.08 -18.89 8.79
C ALA A 27 1.12 -18.24 9.81
N GLU A 28 1.37 -16.99 10.21
CA GLU A 28 0.47 -16.23 11.07
C GLU A 28 -0.91 -15.97 10.44
N ARG A 29 -0.99 -15.88 9.10
CA ARG A 29 -2.22 -15.61 8.33
C ARG A 29 -2.89 -16.89 7.85
N ALA A 30 -2.11 -17.91 7.54
CA ALA A 30 -2.55 -19.19 6.98
C ALA A 30 -1.76 -20.34 7.62
N PRO A 31 -2.03 -20.71 8.91
CA PRO A 31 -1.29 -21.76 9.62
C PRO A 31 -1.35 -23.10 8.89
N TRP A 32 -2.44 -23.38 8.22
CA TRP A 32 -2.64 -24.60 7.42
C TRP A 32 -1.64 -24.75 6.27
N PHE A 33 -1.09 -23.64 5.78
CA PHE A 33 -0.17 -23.62 4.63
C PHE A 33 1.16 -24.34 4.92
N PHE A 34 1.59 -24.33 6.17
CA PHE A 34 2.81 -25.02 6.63
C PHE A 34 2.52 -26.29 7.43
N SER A 35 1.25 -26.73 7.51
CA SER A 35 0.91 -27.97 8.19
C SER A 35 1.49 -29.17 7.45
N GLY A 36 2.10 -30.12 8.19
CA GLY A 36 2.72 -31.32 7.63
C GLY A 36 1.75 -32.40 7.15
N ARG A 37 0.43 -32.13 7.09
CA ARG A 37 -0.56 -33.10 6.62
C ARG A 37 -0.43 -33.28 5.11
N TRP A 38 -0.44 -34.54 4.63
CA TRP A 38 -0.17 -34.90 3.23
C TRP A 38 -1.11 -34.20 2.21
N HIS A 39 -2.39 -34.09 2.50
CA HIS A 39 -3.36 -33.40 1.65
C HIS A 39 -3.10 -31.89 1.59
N HIS A 40 -2.51 -31.31 2.62
CA HIS A 40 -2.06 -29.92 2.60
C HIS A 40 -0.78 -29.73 1.77
N GLY A 41 0.04 -30.75 1.60
CA GLY A 41 1.25 -30.70 0.77
C GLY A 41 0.94 -30.42 -0.70
N LEU A 42 -0.05 -31.10 -1.31
CA LEU A 42 -0.49 -30.85 -2.67
C LEU A 42 -1.17 -29.48 -2.80
N ALA A 43 -2.07 -29.14 -1.87
CA ALA A 43 -2.72 -27.84 -1.84
C ALA A 43 -1.67 -26.71 -1.71
N ARG A 44 -0.65 -26.90 -0.88
CA ARG A 44 0.47 -25.96 -0.75
C ARG A 44 1.21 -25.78 -2.08
N GLN A 45 1.56 -26.85 -2.80
CA GLN A 45 2.26 -26.74 -4.08
C GLN A 45 1.45 -25.98 -5.13
N VAL A 46 0.17 -26.27 -5.23
CA VAL A 46 -0.77 -25.56 -6.13
C VAL A 46 -0.84 -24.09 -5.74
N MET A 47 -1.02 -23.80 -4.45
CA MET A 47 -1.07 -22.43 -3.94
C MET A 47 0.25 -21.68 -4.14
N MET A 48 1.40 -22.29 -3.91
CA MET A 48 2.70 -21.67 -4.15
C MET A 48 2.89 -21.25 -5.61
N ARG A 49 2.39 -22.05 -6.56
CA ARG A 49 2.40 -21.70 -7.98
C ARG A 49 1.40 -20.60 -8.30
N LEU A 50 0.17 -20.72 -7.81
CA LEU A 50 -0.90 -19.73 -8.02
C LEU A 50 -0.53 -18.35 -7.45
N LEU A 51 0.13 -18.33 -6.29
CA LEU A 51 0.59 -17.11 -5.61
C LEU A 51 1.92 -16.58 -6.14
N ARG A 52 2.54 -17.26 -7.09
CA ARG A 52 3.88 -16.93 -7.59
C ARG A 52 4.90 -16.76 -6.45
N TYR A 53 4.77 -17.61 -5.42
CA TYR A 53 5.62 -17.53 -4.22
C TYR A 53 7.12 -17.57 -4.54
N PRO A 54 7.63 -18.44 -5.46
CA PRO A 54 9.04 -18.45 -5.82
C PRO A 54 9.51 -17.10 -6.41
N GLU A 55 8.64 -16.43 -7.17
CA GLU A 55 8.94 -15.10 -7.73
C GLU A 55 8.95 -14.03 -6.65
N THR A 56 8.04 -14.12 -5.68
CA THR A 56 8.00 -13.22 -4.51
C THR A 56 9.29 -13.34 -3.69
N ILE A 57 9.74 -14.56 -3.39
CA ILE A 57 11.00 -14.80 -2.68
C ILE A 57 12.20 -14.28 -3.48
N ARG A 58 12.23 -14.53 -4.79
CA ARG A 58 13.30 -14.03 -5.67
C ARG A 58 13.36 -12.50 -5.63
N LEU A 59 12.21 -11.84 -5.78
CA LEU A 59 12.12 -10.39 -5.77
C LEU A 59 12.53 -9.81 -4.42
N ALA A 60 12.07 -10.42 -3.32
CA ALA A 60 12.46 -10.03 -1.98
C ALA A 60 13.98 -10.17 -1.75
N ALA A 61 14.59 -11.27 -2.25
CA ALA A 61 16.04 -11.47 -2.20
C ALA A 61 16.81 -10.43 -3.00
N GLU A 62 16.28 -10.02 -4.17
CA GLU A 62 16.86 -8.94 -4.96
C GLU A 62 16.77 -7.57 -4.25
N PHE A 63 15.79 -7.39 -3.37
CA PHE A 63 15.58 -6.14 -2.62
C PHE A 63 16.34 -6.10 -1.29
N ARG A 64 16.84 -7.23 -0.80
CA ARG A 64 17.43 -7.36 0.54
C ARG A 64 18.42 -6.25 0.90
N ASP A 65 19.31 -5.96 -0.03
CA ASP A 65 20.44 -5.03 0.18
C ASP A 65 20.26 -3.69 -0.57
N LEU A 66 19.09 -3.48 -1.18
CA LEU A 66 18.85 -2.25 -1.93
C LEU A 66 18.35 -1.12 -1.01
N PRO A 67 18.73 0.14 -1.28
CA PRO A 67 18.14 1.30 -0.63
C PRO A 67 16.64 1.38 -0.89
N THR A 68 15.89 1.95 0.06
CA THR A 68 14.42 2.11 -0.02
C THR A 68 13.97 2.75 -1.34
N GLN A 69 14.65 3.78 -1.81
CA GLN A 69 14.34 4.48 -3.05
C GLN A 69 14.43 3.55 -4.28
N GLU A 70 15.43 2.68 -4.31
CA GLU A 70 15.60 1.73 -5.42
C GLU A 70 14.55 0.61 -5.36
N ILE A 71 14.19 0.14 -4.16
CA ILE A 71 13.08 -0.80 -3.96
C ILE A 71 11.78 -0.19 -4.48
N LEU A 72 11.47 1.03 -4.06
CA LEU A 72 10.28 1.75 -4.51
C LEU A 72 10.26 1.92 -6.02
N ARG A 73 11.37 2.35 -6.62
CA ARG A 73 11.48 2.52 -8.07
C ARG A 73 11.15 1.22 -8.82
N ARG A 74 11.69 0.08 -8.37
CA ARG A 74 11.45 -1.24 -8.99
C ARG A 74 10.02 -1.71 -8.75
N MET A 75 9.49 -1.57 -7.54
CA MET A 75 8.11 -1.97 -7.24
C MET A 75 7.08 -1.10 -7.98
N ILE A 76 7.30 0.20 -8.06
CA ILE A 76 6.46 1.12 -8.84
C ILE A 76 6.46 0.72 -10.32
N ALA A 77 7.60 0.34 -10.86
CA ALA A 77 7.71 -0.14 -12.23
C ALA A 77 6.86 -1.40 -12.52
N LEU A 78 6.65 -2.25 -11.52
CA LEU A 78 5.78 -3.43 -11.65
C LEU A 78 4.28 -3.08 -11.62
N VAL A 79 3.91 -2.00 -10.95
CA VAL A 79 2.50 -1.67 -10.64
C VAL A 79 1.94 -0.59 -11.57
N VAL A 80 2.75 0.45 -11.87
CA VAL A 80 2.29 1.65 -12.57
C VAL A 80 2.38 1.48 -14.08
N ARG A 81 1.24 1.25 -14.74
CA ARG A 81 1.13 1.24 -16.21
C ARG A 81 -0.06 2.04 -16.73
N ASP A 82 -1.21 1.97 -16.09
CA ASP A 82 -2.40 2.74 -16.45
C ASP A 82 -2.96 3.44 -15.20
N VAL A 83 -2.34 4.54 -14.83
CA VAL A 83 -2.75 5.37 -13.70
C VAL A 83 -3.14 6.74 -14.23
N GLN A 84 -4.43 7.10 -14.13
CA GLN A 84 -4.92 8.45 -14.37
C GLN A 84 -5.14 9.18 -13.04
N VAL A 85 -4.87 10.48 -13.03
CA VAL A 85 -5.03 11.30 -11.84
C VAL A 85 -5.60 12.68 -12.15
N ALA A 86 -6.43 13.19 -11.25
CA ALA A 86 -6.91 14.57 -11.23
C ALA A 86 -6.71 15.19 -9.84
N GLY A 87 -6.59 16.51 -9.76
CA GLY A 87 -6.49 17.24 -8.48
C GLY A 87 -5.10 17.22 -7.85
N MET A 88 -4.03 16.92 -8.60
CA MET A 88 -2.67 16.89 -8.05
C MET A 88 -2.23 18.23 -7.47
N GLU A 89 -2.77 19.33 -7.96
CA GLU A 89 -2.58 20.70 -7.46
C GLU A 89 -3.05 20.90 -6.02
N ASN A 90 -3.88 20.01 -5.50
CA ASN A 90 -4.37 20.02 -4.11
C ASN A 90 -3.36 19.44 -3.11
N ILE A 91 -2.27 18.84 -3.58
CA ILE A 91 -1.20 18.33 -2.71
C ILE A 91 -0.24 19.48 -2.42
N PRO A 92 -0.06 19.89 -1.15
CA PRO A 92 0.89 20.97 -0.82
C PRO A 92 2.32 20.53 -1.11
N ALA A 93 3.09 21.40 -1.75
CA ALA A 93 4.49 21.14 -2.08
C ALA A 93 5.40 21.05 -0.85
N THR A 94 5.02 21.69 0.25
CA THR A 94 5.77 21.73 1.52
C THR A 94 4.82 21.76 2.71
N GLY A 95 5.36 21.55 3.91
CA GLY A 95 4.62 21.58 5.17
C GLY A 95 3.90 20.27 5.49
N PRO A 96 3.52 20.09 6.76
CA PRO A 96 2.84 18.87 7.21
C PRO A 96 1.44 18.76 6.60
N ALA A 97 1.07 17.57 6.18
CA ALA A 97 -0.27 17.25 5.71
C ALA A 97 -0.56 15.76 5.90
N LEU A 98 -1.83 15.39 5.88
CA LEU A 98 -2.27 14.01 6.00
C LEU A 98 -3.19 13.64 4.84
N ILE A 99 -2.72 12.79 3.94
CA ILE A 99 -3.56 12.19 2.90
C ILE A 99 -4.37 11.06 3.52
N VAL A 100 -5.68 11.11 3.30
CA VAL A 100 -6.64 10.10 3.77
C VAL A 100 -7.29 9.45 2.56
N SER A 101 -7.16 8.13 2.43
CA SER A 101 -7.63 7.42 1.24
C SER A 101 -8.39 6.14 1.56
N ASN A 102 -9.29 5.74 0.68
CA ASN A 102 -9.84 4.39 0.63
C ASN A 102 -8.75 3.37 0.22
N HIS A 103 -9.00 2.08 0.48
CA HIS A 103 -7.98 1.03 0.33
C HIS A 103 -8.50 -0.18 -0.49
N PRO A 104 -8.66 -0.03 -1.81
CA PRO A 104 -9.29 -1.07 -2.62
C PRO A 104 -8.40 -2.27 -2.93
N THR A 105 -7.07 -2.09 -3.06
CA THR A 105 -6.23 -3.15 -3.63
C THR A 105 -5.06 -3.60 -2.76
N GLY A 106 -4.71 -2.88 -1.72
CA GLY A 106 -3.65 -3.25 -0.77
C GLY A 106 -2.31 -2.59 -1.07
N ILE A 107 -1.22 -3.34 -1.01
CA ILE A 107 0.15 -2.81 -1.14
C ILE A 107 0.30 -1.91 -2.38
N ALA A 108 -0.36 -2.26 -3.47
CA ALA A 108 -0.31 -1.51 -4.71
C ALA A 108 -0.87 -0.08 -4.59
N ASP A 109 -1.86 0.15 -3.70
CA ASP A 109 -2.40 1.51 -3.46
C ASP A 109 -1.31 2.44 -2.92
N GLY A 110 -0.55 1.97 -1.93
CA GLY A 110 0.57 2.72 -1.37
C GLY A 110 1.66 3.04 -2.40
N LEU A 111 1.99 2.07 -3.28
CA LEU A 111 2.98 2.26 -4.34
C LEU A 111 2.53 3.25 -5.41
N VAL A 112 1.27 3.17 -5.83
CA VAL A 112 0.69 4.10 -6.81
C VAL A 112 0.64 5.51 -6.24
N LEU A 113 0.20 5.68 -4.99
CA LEU A 113 0.15 6.98 -4.35
C LEU A 113 1.54 7.53 -4.09
N HIS A 114 2.51 6.70 -3.69
CA HIS A 114 3.90 7.13 -3.59
C HIS A 114 4.42 7.66 -4.93
N ALA A 115 4.16 6.94 -6.03
CA ALA A 115 4.59 7.35 -7.36
C ALA A 115 3.94 8.66 -7.84
N LEU A 116 2.71 8.95 -7.43
CA LEU A 116 2.02 10.22 -7.71
C LEU A 116 2.59 11.35 -6.87
N ILE A 117 2.68 11.16 -5.55
CA ILE A 117 3.09 12.20 -4.62
C ILE A 117 4.55 12.60 -4.85
N SER A 118 5.42 11.65 -5.20
CA SER A 118 6.82 11.91 -5.54
C SER A 118 7.03 12.76 -6.81
N GLN A 119 5.96 13.06 -7.58
CA GLN A 119 6.02 14.08 -8.64
C GLN A 119 6.02 15.52 -8.07
N ILE A 120 5.67 15.69 -6.81
CA ILE A 120 5.54 16.98 -6.13
C ILE A 120 6.54 17.10 -4.99
N ARG A 121 6.68 16.03 -4.16
CA ARG A 121 7.54 16.00 -2.98
C ARG A 121 7.99 14.59 -2.62
N ASP A 122 9.21 14.46 -2.06
CA ASP A 122 9.88 13.17 -1.82
C ASP A 122 9.80 12.71 -0.35
N ASP A 123 9.12 13.45 0.51
CA ASP A 123 9.10 13.26 1.97
C ASP A 123 7.85 12.53 2.47
N LEU A 124 7.17 11.80 1.59
CA LEU A 124 6.02 10.95 1.96
C LEU A 124 6.42 9.87 2.97
N PHE A 125 5.58 9.69 3.99
CA PHE A 125 5.57 8.48 4.81
C PHE A 125 4.19 7.82 4.80
N ILE A 126 4.15 6.50 5.06
CA ILE A 126 2.93 5.69 4.91
C ILE A 126 2.65 4.94 6.20
N TYR A 127 1.43 5.06 6.71
CA TYR A 127 0.97 4.21 7.80
C TYR A 127 0.70 2.80 7.26
N ALA A 128 1.55 1.86 7.62
CA ALA A 128 1.46 0.49 7.14
C ALA A 128 1.78 -0.53 8.23
N ASN A 129 1.45 -1.79 7.95
CA ASN A 129 1.74 -2.88 8.87
C ASN A 129 3.25 -2.96 9.14
N HIS A 130 3.61 -3.10 10.41
CA HIS A 130 4.98 -3.31 10.87
C HIS A 130 5.69 -4.49 10.17
N ASP A 131 4.95 -5.46 9.67
CA ASP A 131 5.51 -6.61 8.94
C ASP A 131 6.35 -6.21 7.72
N MET A 132 6.05 -5.07 7.08
CA MET A 132 6.86 -4.55 5.98
C MET A 132 8.30 -4.25 6.43
N VAL A 133 8.47 -3.63 7.59
CA VAL A 133 9.79 -3.34 8.16
C VAL A 133 10.50 -4.62 8.63
N ARG A 134 9.76 -5.65 9.05
CA ARG A 134 10.34 -6.97 9.39
C ARG A 134 10.94 -7.66 8.17
N VAL A 135 10.32 -7.52 7.02
CA VAL A 135 10.82 -8.12 5.75
C VAL A 135 11.95 -7.29 5.16
N LEU A 136 11.79 -5.98 5.10
CA LEU A 136 12.72 -5.03 4.49
C LEU A 136 13.04 -3.90 5.49
N PRO A 137 13.97 -4.09 6.43
CA PRO A 137 14.24 -3.13 7.52
C PRO A 137 14.61 -1.74 7.04
N GLN A 138 15.23 -1.61 5.87
CA GLN A 138 15.59 -0.33 5.28
C GLN A 138 14.39 0.57 4.97
N THR A 139 13.15 0.02 4.93
CA THR A 139 11.92 0.81 4.70
C THR A 139 11.41 1.52 5.94
N GLN A 140 12.10 1.45 7.07
CA GLN A 140 11.69 2.07 8.34
C GLN A 140 11.47 3.58 8.24
N ASP A 141 12.22 4.29 7.40
CA ASP A 141 12.06 5.74 7.22
C ASP A 141 10.83 6.12 6.38
N LEU A 142 10.28 5.17 5.65
CA LEU A 142 9.06 5.32 4.85
C LEU A 142 7.81 4.92 5.64
N ILE A 143 7.92 3.98 6.57
CA ILE A 143 6.78 3.31 7.19
C ILE A 143 6.58 3.79 8.62
N ALA A 144 5.45 4.47 8.87
CA ALA A 144 4.90 4.63 10.22
C ALA A 144 4.26 3.28 10.64
N PRO A 145 4.87 2.54 11.58
CA PRO A 145 4.45 1.17 11.85
C PRO A 145 3.10 1.13 12.58
N VAL A 146 2.13 0.39 12.03
CA VAL A 146 0.80 0.22 12.64
C VAL A 146 0.53 -1.26 12.88
N GLU A 147 -0.03 -1.59 14.06
CA GLU A 147 -0.64 -2.91 14.30
C GLU A 147 -2.15 -2.81 14.10
N TRP A 148 -2.63 -3.37 13.01
CA TRP A 148 -4.06 -3.37 12.67
C TRP A 148 -4.86 -4.44 13.42
N ARG A 149 -4.21 -5.50 13.90
CA ARG A 149 -4.83 -6.60 14.67
C ARG A 149 -5.06 -6.14 16.11
N LEU A 150 -6.32 -6.07 16.53
CA LEU A 150 -6.70 -5.55 17.85
C LEU A 150 -6.02 -6.33 18.98
N GLU A 151 -5.98 -7.66 18.84
CA GLU A 151 -5.38 -8.59 19.82
C GLU A 151 -3.86 -8.46 19.94
N LYS A 152 -3.19 -7.89 18.96
CA LYS A 152 -1.73 -7.66 18.95
C LYS A 152 -1.34 -6.21 19.23
N ARG A 153 -2.32 -5.33 19.43
CA ARG A 153 -2.07 -3.92 19.81
C ARG A 153 -1.51 -3.87 21.22
N SER A 154 -0.53 -3.01 21.42
CA SER A 154 0.02 -2.71 22.76
C SER A 154 0.29 -1.21 22.87
N HIS A 155 0.38 -0.74 24.11
CA HIS A 155 0.74 0.65 24.38
C HIS A 155 2.10 1.03 23.74
N ALA A 156 3.09 0.12 23.82
CA ALA A 156 4.41 0.34 23.23
C ALA A 156 4.36 0.51 21.71
N LYS A 157 3.58 -0.33 21.00
CA LYS A 157 3.40 -0.21 19.54
C LYS A 157 2.68 1.08 19.16
N THR A 158 1.62 1.43 19.88
CA THR A 158 0.90 2.70 19.66
C THR A 158 1.81 3.90 19.90
N LYS A 159 2.63 3.85 20.98
CA LYS A 159 3.62 4.88 21.28
C LYS A 159 4.63 5.02 20.13
N ALA A 160 5.21 3.92 19.65
CA ALA A 160 6.15 3.93 18.53
C ALA A 160 5.55 4.55 17.25
N THR A 161 4.29 4.21 16.91
CA THR A 161 3.56 4.85 15.80
C THR A 161 3.45 6.36 16.02
N MET A 162 3.08 6.79 17.23
CA MET A 162 2.87 8.22 17.54
C MET A 162 4.18 9.00 17.61
N ASP A 163 5.26 8.41 18.10
CA ASP A 163 6.59 9.03 18.13
C ASP A 163 7.12 9.23 16.70
N TYR A 164 6.97 8.21 15.83
CA TYR A 164 7.29 8.36 14.41
C TYR A 164 6.44 9.47 13.75
N THR A 165 5.12 9.45 13.97
CA THR A 165 4.19 10.43 13.42
C THR A 165 4.57 11.85 13.82
N ARG A 166 4.91 12.06 15.12
CA ARG A 166 5.34 13.34 15.63
C ARG A 166 6.58 13.84 14.88
N THR A 167 7.64 13.04 14.88
CA THR A 167 8.91 13.41 14.22
C THR A 167 8.67 13.73 12.74
N ALA A 168 7.87 12.94 12.04
CA ALA A 168 7.60 13.13 10.62
C ALA A 168 6.81 14.43 10.35
N LEU A 169 5.69 14.66 11.06
CA LEU A 169 4.87 15.85 10.82
C LEU A 169 5.53 17.12 11.32
N GLU A 170 6.24 17.10 12.45
CA GLU A 170 7.01 18.26 12.94
C GLU A 170 8.16 18.63 12.00
N SER A 171 8.73 17.68 11.26
CA SER A 171 9.69 17.96 10.18
C SER A 171 9.04 18.38 8.86
N GLY A 172 7.74 18.60 8.82
CA GLY A 172 7.01 19.09 7.64
C GLY A 172 6.66 18.02 6.61
N ARG A 173 6.79 16.71 6.94
CA ARG A 173 6.51 15.61 6.01
C ARG A 173 5.01 15.41 5.79
N ILE A 174 4.68 14.76 4.66
CA ILE A 174 3.30 14.38 4.33
C ILE A 174 3.06 12.90 4.67
N GLY A 175 1.96 12.62 5.40
CA GLY A 175 1.56 11.26 5.75
C GLY A 175 0.46 10.71 4.84
N LEU A 176 0.50 9.42 4.54
CA LEU A 176 -0.58 8.69 3.87
C LEU A 176 -1.17 7.65 4.82
N ILE A 177 -2.46 7.78 5.09
CA ILE A 177 -3.20 6.84 5.92
C ILE A 177 -4.41 6.26 5.19
N PHE A 178 -4.63 4.97 5.38
CA PHE A 178 -5.84 4.24 4.99
C PHE A 178 -6.66 3.94 6.26
N PRO A 179 -7.63 4.78 6.65
CA PRO A 179 -8.21 4.74 7.99
C PRO A 179 -9.00 3.47 8.31
N SER A 180 -9.45 2.74 7.31
CA SER A 180 -10.08 1.42 7.51
C SER A 180 -9.08 0.38 8.06
N GLY A 181 -7.78 0.56 7.83
CA GLY A 181 -6.72 -0.41 8.14
C GLY A 181 -6.92 -1.77 7.47
N ARG A 182 -7.88 -1.89 6.57
CA ARG A 182 -8.26 -3.13 5.87
C ARG A 182 -8.70 -2.82 4.45
N LEU A 183 -8.53 -3.80 3.57
CA LEU A 183 -9.04 -3.73 2.21
C LEU A 183 -10.55 -3.60 2.15
N ALA A 184 -11.06 -2.86 1.17
CA ALA A 184 -12.46 -2.82 0.82
C ALA A 184 -13.00 -4.23 0.58
N LYS A 185 -14.24 -4.49 1.03
CA LYS A 185 -14.89 -5.79 0.86
C LYS A 185 -15.78 -5.79 -0.36
N ARG A 186 -15.64 -6.80 -1.21
CA ARG A 186 -16.55 -7.01 -2.32
C ARG A 186 -17.91 -7.53 -1.82
N ARG A 187 -18.99 -6.89 -2.29
CA ARG A 187 -20.38 -7.37 -2.15
C ARG A 187 -21.03 -7.30 -3.52
N GLY A 188 -21.34 -8.45 -4.10
CA GLY A 188 -21.77 -8.54 -5.50
C GLY A 188 -20.68 -8.01 -6.46
N LEU A 189 -21.00 -6.99 -7.24
CA LEU A 189 -20.08 -6.36 -8.20
C LEU A 189 -19.39 -5.09 -7.67
N THR A 190 -19.75 -4.63 -6.46
CA THR A 190 -19.25 -3.39 -5.87
C THR A 190 -18.27 -3.64 -4.74
N LEU A 191 -17.32 -2.72 -4.58
CA LEU A 191 -16.40 -2.67 -3.44
C LEU A 191 -16.98 -1.72 -2.40
N HIS A 192 -17.05 -2.18 -1.16
CA HIS A 192 -17.52 -1.42 -0.01
C HIS A 192 -16.37 -1.18 0.95
N GLU A 193 -16.12 0.09 1.26
CA GLU A 193 -15.16 0.45 2.29
C GLU A 193 -15.57 -0.11 3.64
N ARG A 194 -14.56 -0.50 4.43
CA ARG A 194 -14.73 -0.88 5.83
C ARG A 194 -14.95 0.38 6.67
N PRO A 195 -15.52 0.27 7.87
CA PRO A 195 -15.60 1.40 8.80
C PRO A 195 -14.21 2.02 9.02
N TRP A 196 -14.15 3.32 9.00
CA TRP A 196 -12.92 4.07 9.21
C TRP A 196 -12.67 4.35 10.69
N MET A 197 -11.42 4.29 11.12
CA MET A 197 -11.01 4.59 12.49
C MET A 197 -10.72 6.08 12.65
N ALA A 198 -11.12 6.66 13.76
CA ALA A 198 -10.96 8.08 14.08
C ALA A 198 -9.49 8.55 14.25
N SER A 199 -8.53 7.62 14.23
CA SER A 199 -7.11 7.95 14.40
C SER A 199 -6.59 8.99 13.41
N ALA A 200 -7.08 8.99 12.15
CA ALA A 200 -6.72 10.00 11.16
C ALA A 200 -7.11 11.42 11.60
N VAL A 201 -8.35 11.58 12.11
CA VAL A 201 -8.82 12.86 12.64
C VAL A 201 -8.04 13.30 13.88
N MET A 202 -7.75 12.36 14.77
CA MET A 202 -6.99 12.64 16.00
C MET A 202 -5.56 13.11 15.67
N ILE A 203 -4.90 12.48 14.69
CA ILE A 203 -3.58 12.90 14.21
C ILE A 203 -3.66 14.29 13.57
N ALA A 204 -4.60 14.50 12.65
CA ALA A 204 -4.79 15.78 11.97
C ALA A 204 -4.95 16.94 12.97
N ARG A 205 -5.82 16.77 13.97
CA ARG A 205 -6.03 17.79 15.02
C ARG A 205 -4.83 18.01 15.91
N LYS A 206 -4.14 16.92 16.33
CA LYS A 206 -3.00 17.01 17.24
C LYS A 206 -1.83 17.79 16.65
N PHE A 207 -1.63 17.68 15.34
CA PHE A 207 -0.51 18.28 14.62
C PHE A 207 -0.93 19.45 13.71
N ASP A 208 -2.19 19.88 13.80
CA ASP A 208 -2.79 20.92 12.95
C ASP A 208 -2.48 20.69 11.46
N ALA A 209 -2.50 19.42 11.04
CA ALA A 209 -2.16 19.01 9.69
C ALA A 209 -3.42 18.98 8.81
N PRO A 210 -3.49 19.73 7.70
CA PRO A 210 -4.62 19.67 6.78
C PRO A 210 -4.78 18.26 6.23
N VAL A 211 -6.04 17.83 6.09
CA VAL A 211 -6.41 16.51 5.58
C VAL A 211 -6.74 16.61 4.11
N ILE A 212 -6.07 15.81 3.28
CA ILE A 212 -6.29 15.77 1.84
C ILE A 212 -7.07 14.49 1.53
N PRO A 213 -8.36 14.59 1.19
CA PRO A 213 -9.15 13.43 0.78
C PRO A 213 -8.69 12.95 -0.60
N LEU A 214 -8.43 11.65 -0.72
CA LEU A 214 -7.98 11.05 -1.97
C LEU A 214 -8.74 9.76 -2.23
N GLN A 215 -9.31 9.63 -3.43
CA GLN A 215 -10.02 8.43 -3.83
C GLN A 215 -9.23 7.61 -4.85
N ILE A 216 -9.15 6.31 -4.59
CA ILE A 216 -8.64 5.31 -5.52
C ILE A 216 -9.80 4.48 -6.06
N ARG A 217 -9.96 4.43 -7.38
CA ARG A 217 -10.79 3.46 -8.08
C ARG A 217 -9.89 2.45 -8.79
N ALA A 218 -9.78 1.30 -8.20
CA ALA A 218 -9.03 0.15 -8.70
C ALA A 218 -9.64 -1.15 -8.17
N ARG A 219 -9.24 -2.27 -8.74
CA ARG A 219 -9.74 -3.61 -8.33
C ARG A 219 -8.58 -4.59 -8.26
N ASN A 220 -8.76 -5.63 -7.50
CA ASN A 220 -7.92 -6.81 -7.53
C ASN A 220 -8.38 -7.79 -8.62
N SER A 221 -7.61 -8.84 -8.86
CA SER A 221 -7.94 -9.86 -9.84
C SER A 221 -9.21 -10.63 -9.45
N VAL A 222 -9.82 -11.28 -10.43
CA VAL A 222 -10.94 -12.19 -10.16
C VAL A 222 -10.53 -13.30 -9.19
N THR A 223 -9.32 -13.84 -9.35
CA THR A 223 -8.76 -14.87 -8.46
C THR A 223 -8.72 -14.42 -7.02
N PHE A 224 -8.32 -13.17 -6.75
CA PHE A 224 -8.32 -12.58 -5.41
C PHE A 224 -9.72 -12.63 -4.78
N TYR A 225 -10.75 -12.20 -5.52
CA TYR A 225 -12.12 -12.17 -5.00
C TYR A 225 -12.74 -13.55 -4.83
N VAL A 226 -12.40 -14.50 -5.70
CA VAL A 226 -12.82 -15.89 -5.53
C VAL A 226 -12.23 -16.50 -4.26
N LEU A 227 -10.93 -16.28 -4.02
CA LEU A 227 -10.26 -16.77 -2.83
C LEU A 227 -10.75 -16.05 -1.55
N ASP A 228 -11.06 -14.75 -1.61
CA ASP A 228 -11.68 -14.00 -0.49
C ASP A 228 -13.08 -14.56 -0.14
N ALA A 229 -13.83 -15.01 -1.14
CA ALA A 229 -15.15 -15.62 -0.93
C ALA A 229 -15.06 -17.01 -0.27
N ILE A 230 -13.98 -17.75 -0.50
CA ILE A 230 -13.75 -19.07 0.11
C ILE A 230 -13.26 -18.89 1.55
N HIS A 231 -12.19 -18.14 1.77
CA HIS A 231 -11.64 -17.90 3.10
C HIS A 231 -10.69 -16.70 3.13
N ALA A 232 -10.76 -15.90 4.20
CA ALA A 232 -9.95 -14.68 4.35
C ALA A 232 -8.43 -14.95 4.30
N SER A 233 -7.95 -16.08 4.83
CA SER A 233 -6.52 -16.41 4.78
C SER A 233 -6.02 -16.68 3.36
N LEU A 234 -6.86 -17.18 2.47
CA LEU A 234 -6.52 -17.36 1.06
C LEU A 234 -6.34 -16.01 0.37
N ARG A 235 -7.22 -15.06 0.67
CA ARG A 235 -7.07 -13.67 0.21
C ARG A 235 -5.74 -13.07 0.69
N ASP A 236 -5.43 -13.21 1.96
CA ASP A 236 -4.27 -12.54 2.57
C ASP A 236 -2.95 -13.02 1.98
N VAL A 237 -2.85 -14.31 1.65
CA VAL A 237 -1.66 -14.86 0.96
C VAL A 237 -1.56 -14.45 -0.51
N THR A 238 -2.67 -14.00 -1.16
CA THR A 238 -2.63 -13.52 -2.55
C THR A 238 -2.16 -12.07 -2.71
N LEU A 239 -2.02 -11.31 -1.63
CA LEU A 239 -1.69 -9.88 -1.70
C LEU A 239 -0.40 -9.59 -2.46
N PHE A 240 0.64 -10.41 -2.31
CA PHE A 240 1.88 -10.25 -3.07
C PHE A 240 1.70 -10.57 -4.55
N ASN A 241 0.93 -11.61 -4.89
CA ASN A 241 0.59 -11.91 -6.28
C ASN A 241 -0.18 -10.75 -6.93
N GLU A 242 -1.06 -10.09 -6.18
CA GLU A 242 -1.78 -8.91 -6.67
C GLU A 242 -0.85 -7.78 -7.06
N VAL A 243 0.24 -7.54 -6.33
CA VAL A 243 1.27 -6.55 -6.72
C VAL A 243 1.88 -6.91 -8.07
N LEU A 244 2.25 -8.19 -8.28
CA LEU A 244 2.85 -8.67 -9.53
C LEU A 244 1.88 -8.65 -10.73
N ASN A 245 0.57 -8.62 -10.46
CA ASN A 245 -0.50 -8.65 -11.47
C ASN A 245 -1.11 -7.27 -11.78
N LYS A 246 -0.72 -6.21 -11.05
CA LYS A 246 -1.35 -4.88 -11.17
C LYS A 246 -1.09 -4.18 -12.49
N ALA A 247 -0.02 -4.51 -13.19
CA ALA A 247 0.33 -3.86 -14.45
C ALA A 247 -0.78 -3.87 -15.52
N SER A 248 -1.70 -4.83 -15.46
CA SER A 248 -2.83 -4.97 -16.41
C SER A 248 -4.11 -4.28 -15.95
N GLN A 249 -4.11 -3.65 -14.76
CA GLN A 249 -5.33 -3.10 -14.16
C GLN A 249 -5.28 -1.58 -14.06
N PRO A 250 -6.35 -0.88 -14.46
CA PRO A 250 -6.37 0.57 -14.43
C PRO A 250 -6.52 1.10 -13.00
N TYR A 251 -5.84 2.20 -12.72
CA TYR A 251 -6.02 3.03 -11.54
C TYR A 251 -6.59 4.39 -11.93
N ARG A 252 -7.61 4.83 -11.22
CA ARG A 252 -8.20 6.15 -11.36
C ARG A 252 -8.13 6.83 -10.00
N VAL A 253 -7.37 7.90 -9.90
CA VAL A 253 -7.08 8.60 -8.65
C VAL A 253 -7.59 10.02 -8.72
N THR A 254 -8.33 10.46 -7.71
CA THR A 254 -8.75 11.85 -7.58
C THR A 254 -8.33 12.39 -6.23
N VAL A 255 -7.67 13.53 -6.24
CA VAL A 255 -7.26 14.27 -5.06
C VAL A 255 -8.24 15.41 -4.85
N GLY A 256 -8.88 15.44 -3.69
CA GLY A 256 -9.83 16.49 -3.30
C GLY A 256 -9.12 17.69 -2.68
N GLN A 257 -9.89 18.74 -2.41
CA GLN A 257 -9.40 19.95 -1.73
C GLN A 257 -8.99 19.63 -0.29
N PRO A 258 -7.91 20.22 0.22
CA PRO A 258 -7.52 20.10 1.62
C PRO A 258 -8.64 20.59 2.56
N ILE A 259 -8.85 19.84 3.64
CA ILE A 259 -9.81 20.16 4.70
C ILE A 259 -9.01 20.51 5.95
N ALA A 260 -9.22 21.72 6.51
CA ALA A 260 -8.54 22.10 7.73
C ALA A 260 -9.12 21.30 8.92
N PRO A 261 -8.31 20.88 9.91
CA PRO A 261 -8.79 20.16 11.08
C PRO A 261 -9.88 20.92 11.87
N ALA A 262 -9.87 22.25 11.82
CA ALA A 262 -10.86 23.13 12.45
C ALA A 262 -12.24 23.04 11.78
N ASP A 263 -12.29 22.71 10.49
CA ASP A 263 -13.55 22.60 9.73
C ASP A 263 -14.27 21.26 9.97
N LEU A 264 -13.61 20.31 10.64
CA LEU A 264 -14.18 19.01 10.94
C LEU A 264 -15.09 19.05 12.18
N PRO A 265 -16.19 18.28 12.21
CA PRO A 265 -17.06 18.14 13.38
C PRO A 265 -16.29 17.85 14.67
N ARG A 266 -16.70 18.39 15.81
CA ARG A 266 -15.98 18.20 17.09
C ARG A 266 -15.84 16.73 17.49
N SER A 267 -16.88 15.92 17.29
CA SER A 267 -16.84 14.48 17.50
C SER A 267 -15.87 13.83 16.49
N SER A 268 -14.93 13.04 16.97
CA SER A 268 -13.97 12.34 16.09
C SER A 268 -14.64 11.26 15.26
N GLU A 269 -15.76 10.69 15.73
CA GLU A 269 -16.56 9.70 15.01
C GLU A 269 -17.31 10.35 13.85
N ASP A 270 -17.95 11.51 14.08
CA ASP A 270 -18.61 12.25 13.00
C ASP A 270 -17.61 12.77 11.99
N ALA A 271 -16.47 13.30 12.47
CA ALA A 271 -15.42 13.84 11.62
C ALA A 271 -14.81 12.76 10.69
N ILE A 272 -14.58 11.54 11.17
CA ILE A 272 -14.07 10.47 10.30
C ILE A 272 -15.10 10.01 9.27
N ASN A 273 -16.39 10.06 9.59
CA ASN A 273 -17.45 9.79 8.64
C ASN A 273 -17.53 10.88 7.56
N VAL A 274 -17.40 12.15 7.93
CA VAL A 274 -17.31 13.28 6.98
C VAL A 274 -16.11 13.09 6.05
N LEU A 275 -14.93 12.75 6.56
CA LEU A 275 -13.74 12.48 5.73
C LEU A 275 -13.96 11.30 4.78
N ARG A 276 -14.55 10.20 5.26
CA ARG A 276 -14.87 9.04 4.43
C ARG A 276 -15.79 9.42 3.29
N ASP A 277 -16.86 10.14 3.60
CA ASP A 277 -17.85 10.55 2.62
C ASP A 277 -17.27 11.56 1.63
N ALA A 278 -16.42 12.48 2.07
CA ALA A 278 -15.65 13.37 1.19
C ALA A 278 -14.77 12.59 0.21
N VAL A 279 -14.05 11.54 0.67
CA VAL A 279 -13.25 10.69 -0.21
C VAL A 279 -14.12 9.95 -1.21
N LEU A 280 -15.22 9.32 -0.75
CA LEU A 280 -16.06 8.48 -1.61
C LEU A 280 -16.90 9.29 -2.61
N ALA A 281 -17.14 10.56 -2.33
CA ALA A 281 -17.86 11.48 -3.22
C ALA A 281 -16.98 12.07 -4.34
N LEU A 282 -15.65 11.92 -4.28
CA LEU A 282 -14.77 12.46 -5.31
C LEU A 282 -15.12 11.86 -6.69
N PRO A 283 -15.20 12.67 -7.76
CA PRO A 283 -15.52 12.18 -9.11
C PRO A 283 -14.39 11.30 -9.66
N GLU A 284 -14.65 10.55 -10.72
CA GLU A 284 -13.57 9.93 -11.51
C GLU A 284 -12.77 10.98 -12.25
N PRO A 285 -11.46 10.76 -12.47
CA PRO A 285 -10.67 11.62 -13.33
C PRO A 285 -11.29 11.67 -14.73
N PRO A 286 -11.33 12.85 -15.39
CA PRO A 286 -11.78 12.96 -16.76
C PRO A 286 -10.89 12.10 -17.69
N ARG A 287 -11.42 11.71 -18.86
CA ARG A 287 -10.73 10.78 -19.79
C ARG A 287 -9.40 11.32 -20.30
N ASP A 288 -9.24 12.63 -20.37
CA ASP A 288 -8.03 13.35 -20.76
C ASP A 288 -7.15 13.77 -19.58
N ALA A 289 -7.47 13.30 -18.35
CA ALA A 289 -6.65 13.57 -17.18
C ALA A 289 -5.20 13.08 -17.37
N PRO A 290 -4.23 13.74 -16.73
CA PRO A 290 -2.84 13.31 -16.71
C PRO A 290 -2.70 11.84 -16.32
N ARG A 291 -1.64 11.19 -16.86
CA ARG A 291 -1.33 9.80 -16.57
C ARG A 291 0.11 9.66 -16.08
N LEU A 292 0.32 8.75 -15.12
CA LEU A 292 1.68 8.28 -14.83
C LEU A 292 2.15 7.39 -15.99
N ALA A 293 3.27 7.76 -16.59
CA ALA A 293 3.93 6.96 -17.61
C ALA A 293 5.36 6.61 -17.17
N GLN A 294 5.81 5.44 -17.59
CA GLN A 294 7.19 5.02 -17.40
C GLN A 294 7.99 5.38 -18.66
N SER A 295 9.05 6.17 -18.48
CA SER A 295 9.96 6.53 -19.54
C SER A 295 11.41 6.44 -19.04
N HIS A 296 12.26 5.69 -19.75
CA HIS A 296 13.70 5.54 -19.43
C HIS A 296 13.97 5.21 -17.94
N GLY A 297 13.21 4.27 -17.38
CA GLY A 297 13.35 3.83 -15.98
C GLY A 297 12.84 4.82 -14.92
N ARG A 298 12.18 5.90 -15.33
CA ARG A 298 11.55 6.89 -14.43
C ARG A 298 10.04 6.94 -14.66
N THR A 299 9.31 7.12 -13.58
CA THR A 299 7.86 7.35 -13.63
C THR A 299 7.60 8.85 -13.64
N ARG A 300 6.85 9.35 -14.63
CA ARG A 300 6.52 10.77 -14.78
C ARG A 300 5.05 10.98 -15.12
N LEU A 301 4.51 12.10 -14.68
CA LEU A 301 3.18 12.55 -15.05
C LEU A 301 3.22 13.15 -16.48
N VAL A 302 2.42 12.61 -17.36
CA VAL A 302 2.26 13.09 -18.74
C VAL A 302 0.82 13.52 -18.97
N LYS A 303 0.63 14.56 -19.83
CA LYS A 303 -0.72 14.98 -20.22
C LYS A 303 -1.45 13.83 -20.91
N GLY A 304 -2.71 13.63 -20.59
CA GLY A 304 -3.56 12.65 -21.27
C GLY A 304 -3.66 12.98 -22.75
N ALA A 305 -3.45 12.00 -23.62
CA ALA A 305 -3.71 12.19 -25.04
C ALA A 305 -5.22 12.32 -25.26
N ARG A 306 -5.67 13.44 -25.85
CA ARG A 306 -7.01 13.49 -26.44
C ARG A 306 -7.04 12.42 -27.54
N LYS A 307 -7.84 11.37 -27.40
CA LYS A 307 -8.25 10.60 -28.57
C LYS A 307 -9.13 11.54 -29.40
N THR A 308 -8.59 12.05 -30.48
CA THR A 308 -9.41 12.59 -31.56
C THR A 308 -10.34 11.47 -32.00
N ALA A 309 -11.63 11.72 -31.90
CA ALA A 309 -12.69 10.84 -32.34
C ALA A 309 -12.62 10.65 -33.86
#